data_f0733f501999ffb182d958bca159eda2
#
_entry.id   f0733f501999ffb182d958bca159eda2
#
_cell.length_a   1.000
_cell.length_b   1.000
_cell.length_c   1.000
_cell.angle_alpha   90.00
_cell.angle_beta   90.00
_cell.angle_gamma   90.00
#
_symmetry.space_group_name_H-M   'P 1'
#
loop_
_entity.id
_entity.type
_entity.pdbx_description
1 polymer ?
#
loop_
_entity_poly.entity_id
_entity_poly.type
_entity_poly.pdbx_seq_one_letter_code
_entity_poly.pdbx_strand_id
1 'polypeptide(L)'
;SAQQREARVIVVGNEKGGAGKSTVSMHLSVALMRMGKKVGVIDLDVRQRSLTRYLENRLRWMQSTGAKLPMPEIVRVDASTERDLDKAESEETQRFLSSVARLKKACDFIIIDGPGGDTYLSRLAHVNADTLITPLNDSFVDFDLLGDVNPQTLEVLRPSFYSEMVWSCRKKKAQTSRRPIDWIVMRNRMSPLAARNKERVGEALTNLSKRIGFRLAPGLSERVIYRELFPAGLTLLDLTEKGSNVSFTMSHVAARQEMRDLLIILQLPELVGAEIEF
;
A
#
# COMPACT_ATOMS: atom_id res chain seq x y z
N SER A 1 23.95 23.30 -5.69
CA SER A 1 23.39 22.56 -4.54
C SER A 1 22.28 21.67 -5.05
N ALA A 2 22.54 20.36 -5.13
CA ALA A 2 21.51 19.39 -5.39
C ALA A 2 20.47 19.54 -4.26
N GLN A 3 19.27 19.98 -4.58
CA GLN A 3 18.15 19.93 -3.67
C GLN A 3 18.00 18.46 -3.27
N GLN A 4 18.31 18.17 -2.01
CA GLN A 4 18.16 16.85 -1.45
C GLN A 4 16.69 16.44 -1.66
N ARG A 5 16.46 15.49 -2.58
CA ARG A 5 15.11 15.02 -2.90
C ARG A 5 14.51 14.42 -1.63
N GLU A 6 13.48 15.06 -1.13
CA GLU A 6 12.75 14.58 0.03
C GLU A 6 12.13 13.22 -0.28
N ALA A 7 12.22 12.26 0.67
CA ALA A 7 11.67 10.91 0.51
C ALA A 7 10.18 10.95 0.11
N ARG A 8 9.79 10.08 -0.78
CA ARG A 8 8.39 9.92 -1.17
C ARG A 8 7.65 9.07 -0.15
N VAL A 9 6.52 9.58 0.31
CA VAL A 9 5.62 8.88 1.22
C VAL A 9 4.55 8.15 0.42
N ILE A 10 4.54 6.83 0.52
CA ILE A 10 3.54 5.96 -0.09
C ILE A 10 2.70 5.34 1.03
N VAL A 11 1.42 5.65 1.05
CA VAL A 11 0.47 5.09 2.02
C VAL A 11 -0.34 4.00 1.35
N VAL A 12 -0.38 2.83 1.96
CA VAL A 12 -1.29 1.75 1.59
C VAL A 12 -2.44 1.78 2.58
N GLY A 13 -3.57 2.30 2.14
CA GLY A 13 -4.70 2.62 2.99
C GLY A 13 -6.01 2.08 2.46
N ASN A 14 -6.79 1.50 3.36
CA ASN A 14 -8.14 1.05 3.13
C ASN A 14 -8.88 1.04 4.47
N GLU A 15 -10.15 1.47 4.48
CA GLU A 15 -10.98 1.42 5.66
C GLU A 15 -11.31 0.00 6.13
N LYS A 16 -11.33 -0.96 5.19
CA LYS A 16 -11.59 -2.37 5.49
C LYS A 16 -10.31 -3.15 5.76
N GLY A 17 -10.34 -4.02 6.76
CA GLY A 17 -9.32 -5.05 6.95
C GLY A 17 -9.37 -6.14 5.88
N GLY A 18 -8.28 -6.90 5.71
CA GLY A 18 -8.25 -8.09 4.85
C GLY A 18 -8.16 -7.83 3.35
N ALA A 19 -7.92 -6.60 2.91
CA ALA A 19 -7.77 -6.26 1.49
C ALA A 19 -6.34 -6.50 0.93
N GLY A 20 -5.46 -7.14 1.69
CA GLY A 20 -4.09 -7.42 1.27
C GLY A 20 -3.12 -6.26 1.41
N LYS A 21 -3.41 -5.28 2.27
CA LYS A 21 -2.55 -4.10 2.50
C LYS A 21 -1.10 -4.47 2.85
N SER A 22 -0.92 -5.37 3.80
CA SER A 22 0.42 -5.77 4.26
C SER A 22 1.20 -6.54 3.20
N THR A 23 0.52 -7.37 2.40
CA THR A 23 1.13 -8.07 1.26
C THR A 23 1.60 -7.06 0.20
N VAL A 24 0.77 -6.08 -0.13
CA VAL A 24 1.14 -5.00 -1.07
C VAL A 24 2.29 -4.17 -0.52
N SER A 25 2.20 -3.75 0.73
CA SER A 25 3.24 -2.95 1.39
C SER A 25 4.59 -3.66 1.39
N MET A 26 4.59 -4.95 1.72
CA MET A 26 5.82 -5.76 1.76
C MET A 26 6.42 -5.97 0.38
N HIS A 27 5.62 -6.36 -0.60
CA HIS A 27 6.10 -6.57 -1.97
C HIS A 27 6.61 -5.28 -2.60
N LEU A 28 5.92 -4.16 -2.38
CA LEU A 28 6.37 -2.85 -2.86
C LEU A 28 7.70 -2.44 -2.21
N SER A 29 7.84 -2.65 -0.90
CA SER A 29 9.06 -2.34 -0.18
C SER A 29 10.25 -3.14 -0.70
N VAL A 30 10.08 -4.44 -0.90
CA VAL A 30 11.14 -5.31 -1.43
C VAL A 30 11.46 -4.97 -2.88
N ALA A 31 10.46 -4.69 -3.71
CA ALA A 31 10.68 -4.26 -5.09
C ALA A 31 11.55 -3.01 -5.18
N LEU A 32 11.23 -1.99 -4.39
CA LEU A 32 12.01 -0.74 -4.35
C LEU A 32 13.43 -0.97 -3.82
N MET A 33 13.60 -1.79 -2.79
CA MET A 33 14.92 -2.11 -2.25
C MET A 33 15.78 -2.89 -3.27
N ARG A 34 15.19 -3.80 -4.03
CA ARG A 34 15.90 -4.53 -5.09
C ARG A 34 16.25 -3.63 -6.28
N MET A 35 15.58 -2.51 -6.45
CA MET A 35 15.96 -1.44 -7.38
C MET A 35 17.03 -0.48 -6.80
N GLY A 36 17.64 -0.83 -5.68
CA GLY A 36 18.69 -0.04 -5.04
C GLY A 36 18.20 1.15 -4.23
N LYS A 37 16.91 1.22 -3.90
CA LYS A 37 16.36 2.30 -3.10
C LYS A 37 16.38 1.97 -1.61
N LYS A 38 16.59 2.98 -0.80
CA LYS A 38 16.48 2.88 0.66
C LYS A 38 15.03 3.09 1.06
N VAL A 39 14.47 2.12 1.79
CA VAL A 39 13.05 2.10 2.17
C VAL A 39 12.91 2.10 3.67
N GLY A 40 12.10 3.01 4.19
CA GLY A 40 11.58 2.98 5.55
C GLY A 40 10.13 2.51 5.55
N VAL A 41 9.72 1.84 6.62
CA VAL A 41 8.38 1.29 6.78
C VAL A 41 7.80 1.74 8.10
N ILE A 42 6.57 2.22 8.08
CA ILE A 42 5.78 2.53 9.27
C ILE A 42 4.56 1.61 9.30
N ASP A 43 4.42 0.81 10.36
CA ASP A 43 3.24 0.00 10.61
C ASP A 43 2.34 0.73 11.60
N LEU A 44 1.15 1.15 11.14
CA LEU A 44 0.13 1.81 11.94
C LEU A 44 -0.96 0.84 12.40
N ASP A 45 -1.00 -0.38 11.89
CA ASP A 45 -1.99 -1.38 12.27
C ASP A 45 -1.54 -2.16 13.52
N VAL A 46 -1.71 -1.53 14.66
CA VAL A 46 -1.26 -2.06 15.95
C VAL A 46 -2.00 -3.34 16.35
N ARG A 47 -3.25 -3.50 15.94
CA ARG A 47 -4.06 -4.68 16.30
C ARG A 47 -3.62 -5.93 15.54
N GLN A 48 -3.56 -5.85 14.23
CA GLN A 48 -3.20 -6.97 13.36
C GLN A 48 -1.68 -7.16 13.27
N ARG A 49 -0.91 -6.07 13.28
CA ARG A 49 0.54 -6.05 13.19
C ARG A 49 1.10 -6.91 12.03
N SER A 50 0.33 -7.03 10.96
CA SER A 50 0.63 -7.98 9.87
C SER A 50 1.95 -7.65 9.18
N LEU A 51 2.23 -6.38 8.91
CA LEU A 51 3.49 -5.97 8.30
C LEU A 51 4.67 -6.17 9.25
N THR A 52 4.53 -5.82 10.52
CA THR A 52 5.54 -6.06 11.54
C THR A 52 5.87 -7.55 11.65
N ARG A 53 4.85 -8.40 11.72
CA ARG A 53 5.02 -9.86 11.77
C ARG A 53 5.68 -10.41 10.51
N TYR A 54 5.33 -9.87 9.35
CA TYR A 54 5.95 -10.24 8.09
C TYR A 54 7.46 -9.98 8.12
N LEU A 55 7.87 -8.83 8.60
CA LEU A 55 9.27 -8.44 8.71
C LEU A 55 10.02 -9.20 9.80
N GLU A 56 9.37 -9.50 10.93
CA GLU A 56 9.93 -10.38 11.96
C GLU A 56 10.18 -11.81 11.43
N ASN A 57 9.25 -12.34 10.66
CA ASN A 57 9.41 -13.63 9.99
C ASN A 57 10.59 -13.60 9.01
N ARG A 58 10.73 -12.53 8.24
CA ARG A 58 11.83 -12.33 7.30
C ARG A 58 13.18 -12.34 8.01
N LEU A 59 13.29 -11.61 9.11
CA LEU A 59 14.54 -11.57 9.90
C LEU A 59 14.90 -12.95 10.46
N ARG A 60 13.92 -13.68 11.00
CA ARG A 60 14.13 -15.05 11.49
C ARG A 60 14.59 -16.01 10.39
N TRP A 61 13.99 -15.91 9.23
CA TRP A 61 14.37 -16.72 8.07
C TRP A 61 15.80 -16.43 7.62
N MET A 62 16.19 -15.16 7.57
CA MET A 62 17.56 -14.75 7.26
C MET A 62 18.56 -15.31 8.29
N GLN A 63 18.23 -15.25 9.58
CA GLN A 63 19.07 -15.79 10.66
C GLN A 63 19.21 -17.30 10.57
N SER A 64 18.15 -18.02 10.25
CA SER A 64 18.16 -19.48 10.19
C SER A 64 18.83 -20.04 8.93
N THR A 65 18.78 -19.32 7.82
CA THR A 65 19.33 -19.77 6.54
C THR A 65 20.68 -19.16 6.19
N GLY A 66 21.09 -18.09 6.88
CA GLY A 66 22.26 -17.29 6.52
C GLY A 66 22.08 -16.44 5.25
N ALA A 67 20.87 -16.42 4.67
CA ALA A 67 20.59 -15.63 3.48
C ALA A 67 20.63 -14.12 3.79
N LYS A 68 21.11 -13.34 2.84
CA LYS A 68 21.14 -11.88 2.92
C LYS A 68 20.05 -11.31 2.04
N LEU A 69 18.94 -10.96 2.66
CA LEU A 69 17.82 -10.28 1.99
C LEU A 69 17.83 -8.79 2.31
N PRO A 70 17.33 -7.95 1.41
CA PRO A 70 17.13 -6.55 1.72
C PRO A 70 16.13 -6.40 2.87
N MET A 71 16.40 -5.49 3.80
CA MET A 71 15.54 -5.15 4.94
C MET A 71 15.28 -3.65 4.97
N PRO A 72 14.03 -3.22 5.16
CA PRO A 72 13.72 -1.82 5.35
C PRO A 72 14.08 -1.36 6.77
N GLU A 73 14.20 -0.05 6.95
CA GLU A 73 14.19 0.55 8.29
C GLU A 73 12.75 0.55 8.82
N ILE A 74 12.50 -0.04 9.98
CA ILE A 74 11.16 -0.25 10.52
C ILE A 74 10.93 0.70 11.68
N VAL A 75 9.79 1.39 11.65
CA VAL A 75 9.30 2.22 12.76
C VAL A 75 7.85 1.83 13.07
N ARG A 76 7.53 1.69 14.34
CA ARG A 76 6.16 1.47 14.82
C ARG A 76 5.64 2.76 15.44
N VAL A 77 4.40 3.07 15.12
CA VAL A 77 3.68 4.19 15.73
C VAL A 77 2.40 3.65 16.34
N ASP A 78 2.36 3.64 17.65
CA ASP A 78 1.22 3.15 18.42
C ASP A 78 0.21 4.28 18.65
N ALA A 79 -1.07 3.92 18.71
CA ALA A 79 -2.12 4.83 19.12
C ALA A 79 -1.90 5.31 20.55
N SER A 80 -2.39 6.52 20.87
CA SER A 80 -2.34 7.04 22.22
C SER A 80 -3.30 6.28 23.13
N THR A 81 -2.91 6.13 24.39
CA THR A 81 -3.75 5.58 25.46
C THR A 81 -4.43 6.68 26.28
N GLU A 82 -4.20 7.95 25.93
CA GLU A 82 -4.82 9.10 26.59
C GLU A 82 -6.35 9.08 26.43
N ARG A 83 -7.05 9.48 27.49
CA ARG A 83 -8.51 9.57 27.49
C ARG A 83 -9.01 10.91 26.95
N ASP A 84 -8.20 11.95 27.10
CA ASP A 84 -8.46 13.27 26.54
C ASP A 84 -8.16 13.22 25.04
N LEU A 85 -9.16 13.52 24.22
CA LEU A 85 -9.06 13.41 22.76
C LEU A 85 -7.99 14.33 22.17
N ASP A 86 -7.94 15.58 22.64
CA ASP A 86 -6.97 16.56 22.13
C ASP A 86 -5.54 16.16 22.47
N LYS A 87 -5.33 15.62 23.67
CA LYS A 87 -4.03 15.09 24.07
C LYS A 87 -3.65 13.86 23.28
N ALA A 88 -4.59 12.94 23.08
CA ALA A 88 -4.37 11.73 22.28
C ALA A 88 -3.95 12.08 20.84
N GLU A 89 -4.68 12.97 20.19
CA GLU A 89 -4.38 13.43 18.84
C GLU A 89 -3.03 14.16 18.76
N SER A 90 -2.71 14.97 19.77
CA SER A 90 -1.42 15.64 19.85
C SER A 90 -0.25 14.65 19.98
N GLU A 91 -0.38 13.64 20.83
CA GLU A 91 0.64 12.58 20.97
C GLU A 91 0.82 11.77 19.70
N GLU A 92 -0.26 11.35 19.09
CA GLU A 92 -0.23 10.57 17.84
C GLU A 92 0.41 11.38 16.71
N THR A 93 0.05 12.66 16.59
CA THR A 93 0.66 13.57 15.62
C THR A 93 2.16 13.68 15.84
N GLN A 94 2.60 13.89 17.06
CA GLN A 94 4.02 14.01 17.39
C GLN A 94 4.79 12.73 17.07
N ARG A 95 4.29 11.58 17.48
CA ARG A 95 4.89 10.26 17.21
C ARG A 95 5.01 10.00 15.72
N PHE A 96 3.94 10.25 14.99
CA PHE A 96 3.91 10.04 13.53
C PHE A 96 4.87 10.96 12.78
N LEU A 97 4.78 12.29 13.02
CA LEU A 97 5.62 13.26 12.33
C LEU A 97 7.11 13.10 12.65
N SER A 98 7.45 12.75 13.89
CA SER A 98 8.84 12.46 14.29
C SER A 98 9.38 11.23 13.56
N SER A 99 8.57 10.19 13.42
CA SER A 99 8.92 8.96 12.72
C SER A 99 9.14 9.22 11.22
N VAL A 100 8.23 9.96 10.59
CA VAL A 100 8.36 10.36 9.18
C VAL A 100 9.61 11.22 8.96
N ALA A 101 9.84 12.22 9.81
CA ALA A 101 11.00 13.09 9.71
C ALA A 101 12.32 12.31 9.84
N ARG A 102 12.38 11.36 10.74
CA ARG A 102 13.54 10.47 10.91
C ARG A 102 13.80 9.66 9.64
N LEU A 103 12.76 9.02 9.09
CA LEU A 103 12.90 8.20 7.88
C LEU A 103 13.20 9.02 6.63
N LYS A 104 12.68 10.24 6.53
CA LYS A 104 12.98 11.14 5.41
C LYS A 104 14.46 11.49 5.27
N LYS A 105 15.21 11.47 6.36
CA LYS A 105 16.65 11.71 6.36
C LYS A 105 17.46 10.51 5.88
N ALA A 106 16.93 9.29 6.06
CA ALA A 106 17.65 8.05 5.83
C ALA A 106 17.20 7.29 4.58
N CYS A 107 16.01 7.56 4.06
CA CYS A 107 15.36 6.76 3.04
C CYS A 107 14.98 7.57 1.80
N ASP A 108 14.83 6.85 0.68
CA ASP A 108 14.30 7.38 -0.58
C ASP A 108 12.77 7.28 -0.62
N PHE A 109 12.23 6.25 0.01
CA PHE A 109 10.80 5.96 0.10
C PHE A 109 10.41 5.60 1.53
N ILE A 110 9.21 6.02 1.91
CA ILE A 110 8.58 5.62 3.16
C ILE A 110 7.26 4.94 2.82
N ILE A 111 7.12 3.66 3.18
CA ILE A 111 5.89 2.89 3.01
C ILE A 111 5.16 2.87 4.34
N ILE A 112 3.92 3.35 4.33
CA ILE A 112 3.07 3.38 5.53
C ILE A 112 1.91 2.41 5.32
N ASP A 113 1.86 1.37 6.17
CA ASP A 113 0.74 0.43 6.22
C ASP A 113 -0.32 0.98 7.18
N GLY A 114 -1.42 1.45 6.61
CA GLY A 114 -2.51 2.07 7.38
C GLY A 114 -3.31 1.05 8.18
N PRO A 115 -3.90 1.47 9.31
CA PRO A 115 -4.81 0.61 10.05
C PRO A 115 -6.11 0.38 9.27
N GLY A 116 -6.79 -0.74 9.55
CA GLY A 116 -8.18 -0.91 9.14
C GLY A 116 -9.09 -0.01 9.98
N GLY A 117 -9.92 0.79 9.34
CA GLY A 117 -10.87 1.68 10.00
C GLY A 117 -10.52 3.17 9.91
N ASP A 118 -11.50 3.98 10.33
CA ASP A 118 -11.38 5.43 10.33
C ASP A 118 -10.86 5.90 11.70
N THR A 119 -9.54 5.95 11.83
CA THR A 119 -8.85 6.43 13.03
C THR A 119 -8.13 7.75 12.75
N TYR A 120 -7.77 8.46 13.81
CA TYR A 120 -6.96 9.69 13.67
C TYR A 120 -5.62 9.41 12.97
N LEU A 121 -4.92 8.35 13.36
CA LEU A 121 -3.66 7.93 12.72
C LEU A 121 -3.85 7.59 11.23
N SER A 122 -4.96 6.94 10.88
CA SER A 122 -5.28 6.67 9.48
C SER A 122 -5.43 7.96 8.67
N ARG A 123 -6.19 8.91 9.16
CA ARG A 123 -6.36 10.22 8.52
C ARG A 123 -5.05 10.99 8.41
N LEU A 124 -4.24 10.96 9.46
CA LEU A 124 -2.95 11.60 9.50
C LEU A 124 -1.99 11.02 8.45
N ALA A 125 -1.98 9.69 8.28
CA ALA A 125 -1.23 9.04 7.23
C ALA A 125 -1.70 9.47 5.83
N HIS A 126 -3.00 9.48 5.58
CA HIS A 126 -3.58 9.88 4.29
C HIS A 126 -3.23 11.33 3.93
N VAL A 127 -3.31 12.27 4.88
CA VAL A 127 -2.92 13.68 4.66
C VAL A 127 -1.45 13.81 4.24
N ASN A 128 -0.59 12.93 4.75
CA ASN A 128 0.85 12.99 4.49
C ASN A 128 1.29 12.15 3.27
N ALA A 129 0.36 11.48 2.59
CA ALA A 129 0.68 10.69 1.42
C ALA A 129 1.08 11.56 0.22
N ASP A 130 2.14 11.19 -0.47
CA ASP A 130 2.44 11.65 -1.83
C ASP A 130 1.74 10.73 -2.85
N THR A 131 1.75 9.44 -2.57
CA THR A 131 1.03 8.39 -3.30
C THR A 131 0.17 7.63 -2.32
N LEU A 132 -1.11 7.51 -2.60
CA LEU A 132 -2.06 6.70 -1.83
C LEU A 132 -2.49 5.52 -2.67
N ILE A 133 -2.24 4.31 -2.17
CA ILE A 133 -2.67 3.06 -2.80
C ILE A 133 -3.80 2.47 -1.96
N THR A 134 -4.96 2.32 -2.55
CA THR A 134 -6.11 1.66 -1.92
C THR A 134 -6.36 0.32 -2.61
N PRO A 135 -5.93 -0.80 -1.99
CA PRO A 135 -6.27 -2.12 -2.49
C PRO A 135 -7.76 -2.36 -2.33
N LEU A 136 -8.38 -2.86 -3.38
CA LEU A 136 -9.81 -3.15 -3.44
C LEU A 136 -10.02 -4.57 -3.93
N ASN A 137 -10.86 -5.34 -3.27
CA ASN A 137 -11.27 -6.64 -3.77
C ASN A 137 -12.22 -6.46 -4.96
N ASP A 138 -12.13 -7.37 -5.91
CA ASP A 138 -12.90 -7.32 -7.15
C ASP A 138 -14.34 -7.83 -6.95
N SER A 139 -15.13 -7.09 -6.16
CA SER A 139 -16.53 -7.37 -5.92
C SER A 139 -17.35 -6.08 -5.80
N PHE A 140 -18.64 -6.15 -6.15
CA PHE A 140 -19.53 -5.00 -5.97
C PHE A 140 -19.70 -4.57 -4.51
N VAL A 141 -19.56 -5.50 -3.56
CA VAL A 141 -19.63 -5.20 -2.12
C VAL A 141 -18.49 -4.29 -1.69
N ASP A 142 -17.31 -4.44 -2.30
CA ASP A 142 -16.15 -3.61 -1.96
C ASP A 142 -16.21 -2.22 -2.61
N PHE A 143 -17.07 -2.02 -3.62
CA PHE A 143 -17.28 -0.69 -4.22
C PHE A 143 -17.92 0.31 -3.27
N ASP A 144 -18.69 -0.16 -2.29
CA ASP A 144 -19.26 0.69 -1.25
C ASP A 144 -18.19 1.48 -0.50
N LEU A 145 -16.96 0.98 -0.51
CA LEU A 145 -15.81 1.71 0.02
C LEU A 145 -15.55 3.01 -0.73
N LEU A 146 -15.81 3.05 -2.03
CA LEU A 146 -15.51 4.20 -2.89
C LEU A 146 -16.74 5.07 -3.14
N GLY A 147 -17.92 4.47 -3.28
CA GLY A 147 -19.15 5.20 -3.55
C GLY A 147 -20.35 4.29 -3.78
N ASP A 148 -21.54 4.90 -3.74
CA ASP A 148 -22.78 4.24 -4.11
C ASP A 148 -22.90 4.21 -5.62
N VAL A 149 -23.12 3.04 -6.17
CA VAL A 149 -23.30 2.80 -7.60
C VAL A 149 -24.65 2.11 -7.81
N ASN A 150 -25.43 2.63 -8.75
CA ASN A 150 -26.65 1.96 -9.17
C ASN A 150 -26.29 0.61 -9.84
N PRO A 151 -26.77 -0.54 -9.32
CA PRO A 151 -26.34 -1.84 -9.84
C PRO A 151 -26.87 -2.16 -11.24
N GLN A 152 -27.91 -1.47 -11.72
CA GLN A 152 -28.47 -1.66 -13.06
C GLN A 152 -27.82 -0.74 -14.10
N THR A 153 -27.67 0.55 -13.76
CA THR A 153 -27.15 1.56 -14.70
C THR A 153 -25.65 1.81 -14.57
N LEU A 154 -25.02 1.37 -13.48
CA LEU A 154 -23.63 1.63 -13.11
C LEU A 154 -23.32 3.13 -12.95
N GLU A 155 -24.34 3.96 -12.77
CA GLU A 155 -24.15 5.36 -12.43
C GLU A 155 -23.71 5.55 -11.00
N VAL A 156 -22.77 6.46 -10.79
CA VAL A 156 -22.32 6.87 -9.47
C VAL A 156 -23.32 7.81 -8.85
N LEU A 157 -23.97 7.39 -7.76
CA LEU A 157 -24.99 8.18 -7.07
C LEU A 157 -24.35 9.20 -6.13
N ARG A 158 -23.36 8.76 -5.35
CA ARG A 158 -22.62 9.61 -4.40
C ARG A 158 -21.29 8.97 -4.00
N PRO A 159 -20.28 9.76 -3.59
CA PRO A 159 -19.07 9.24 -3.01
C PRO A 159 -19.34 8.65 -1.62
N SER A 160 -18.50 7.70 -1.19
CA SER A 160 -18.50 7.12 0.16
C SER A 160 -17.86 8.07 1.18
N PHE A 161 -18.01 7.75 2.48
CA PHE A 161 -17.28 8.44 3.55
C PHE A 161 -15.77 8.36 3.37
N TYR A 162 -15.25 7.21 2.94
CA TYR A 162 -13.83 7.04 2.67
C TYR A 162 -13.36 7.98 1.55
N SER A 163 -14.08 8.05 0.44
CA SER A 163 -13.77 8.96 -0.66
C SER A 163 -13.83 10.43 -0.25
N GLU A 164 -14.80 10.80 0.57
CA GLU A 164 -14.91 12.15 1.15
C GLU A 164 -13.73 12.45 2.10
N MET A 165 -13.31 11.49 2.88
CA MET A 165 -12.14 11.62 3.74
C MET A 165 -10.87 11.86 2.92
N VAL A 166 -10.65 11.08 1.86
CA VAL A 166 -9.51 11.27 0.95
C VAL A 166 -9.58 12.65 0.27
N TRP A 167 -10.74 13.09 -0.13
CA TRP A 167 -10.96 14.44 -0.68
C TRP A 167 -10.56 15.53 0.32
N SER A 168 -10.96 15.38 1.59
CA SER A 168 -10.59 16.31 2.65
C SER A 168 -9.07 16.32 2.89
N CYS A 169 -8.42 15.17 2.84
CA CYS A 169 -6.97 15.05 2.95
C CYS A 169 -6.25 15.73 1.78
N ARG A 170 -6.76 15.60 0.56
CA ARG A 170 -6.24 16.30 -0.62
C ARG A 170 -6.29 17.81 -0.45
N LYS A 171 -7.40 18.34 0.03
CA LYS A 171 -7.54 19.78 0.29
C LYS A 171 -6.57 20.27 1.35
N LYS A 172 -6.44 19.57 2.45
CA LYS A 172 -5.47 19.93 3.52
C LYS A 172 -4.04 19.91 3.01
N LYS A 173 -3.66 18.88 2.28
CA LYS A 173 -2.29 18.77 1.74
C LYS A 173 -1.99 19.87 0.73
N ALA A 174 -2.94 20.24 -0.11
CA ALA A 174 -2.77 21.33 -1.08
C ALA A 174 -2.46 22.70 -0.42
N GLN A 175 -2.85 22.89 0.83
CA GLN A 175 -2.56 24.10 1.58
C GLN A 175 -1.11 24.14 2.10
N THR A 176 -0.47 23.00 2.31
CA THR A 176 0.83 22.90 2.99
C THR A 176 1.94 22.32 2.13
N SER A 177 1.62 21.70 1.01
CA SER A 177 2.58 21.01 0.15
C SER A 177 2.32 21.28 -1.32
N ARG A 178 3.41 21.31 -2.10
CA ARG A 178 3.34 21.38 -3.57
C ARG A 178 3.11 20.02 -4.23
N ARG A 179 3.20 18.91 -3.47
CA ARG A 179 2.95 17.58 -3.99
C ARG A 179 1.50 17.18 -3.71
N PRO A 180 0.63 17.10 -4.73
CA PRO A 180 -0.73 16.59 -4.55
C PRO A 180 -0.70 15.09 -4.23
N ILE A 181 -1.75 14.61 -3.57
CA ILE A 181 -1.93 13.18 -3.36
C ILE A 181 -2.32 12.53 -4.69
N ASP A 182 -1.47 11.64 -5.19
CA ASP A 182 -1.79 10.76 -6.31
C ASP A 182 -2.50 9.52 -5.75
N TRP A 183 -3.82 9.45 -5.95
CA TRP A 183 -4.64 8.36 -5.44
C TRP A 183 -4.83 7.28 -6.48
N ILE A 184 -4.41 6.06 -6.12
CA ILE A 184 -4.48 4.88 -6.98
C ILE A 184 -5.32 3.82 -6.29
N VAL A 185 -6.37 3.37 -6.96
CA VAL A 185 -7.18 2.23 -6.54
C VAL A 185 -6.69 1.00 -7.29
N MET A 186 -6.27 0.01 -6.53
CA MET A 186 -5.67 -1.21 -7.03
C MET A 186 -6.66 -2.37 -6.90
N ARG A 187 -7.01 -3.00 -8.01
CA ARG A 187 -7.87 -4.18 -8.02
C ARG A 187 -7.06 -5.39 -7.55
N ASN A 188 -7.17 -5.69 -6.27
CA ASN A 188 -6.47 -6.81 -5.64
C ASN A 188 -7.36 -8.04 -5.57
N ARG A 189 -6.76 -9.23 -5.54
CA ARG A 189 -7.47 -10.51 -5.46
C ARG A 189 -8.53 -10.70 -6.56
N MET A 190 -8.16 -10.45 -7.81
CA MET A 190 -9.02 -10.76 -8.95
C MET A 190 -9.31 -12.26 -9.00
N SER A 191 -10.50 -12.63 -8.55
CA SER A 191 -10.97 -14.02 -8.68
C SER A 191 -11.32 -14.30 -10.14
N PRO A 192 -11.24 -15.55 -10.61
CA PRO A 192 -11.74 -15.95 -11.92
C PRO A 192 -13.28 -16.01 -11.94
N LEU A 193 -13.94 -14.90 -11.57
CA LEU A 193 -15.37 -14.73 -11.73
C LEU A 193 -15.72 -14.78 -13.22
N ALA A 194 -16.98 -15.19 -13.50
CA ALA A 194 -17.48 -15.18 -14.87
C ALA A 194 -17.16 -13.86 -15.58
N ALA A 195 -16.65 -13.92 -16.80
CA ALA A 195 -16.17 -12.77 -17.58
C ALA A 195 -17.12 -11.57 -17.57
N ARG A 196 -18.43 -11.84 -17.58
CA ARG A 196 -19.50 -10.83 -17.54
C ARG A 196 -19.46 -9.95 -16.27
N ASN A 197 -19.17 -10.52 -15.10
CA ASN A 197 -19.02 -9.74 -13.86
C ASN A 197 -17.76 -8.89 -13.86
N LYS A 198 -16.67 -9.37 -14.46
CA LYS A 198 -15.44 -8.58 -14.60
C LYS A 198 -15.62 -7.32 -15.42
N GLU A 199 -16.34 -7.41 -16.53
CA GLU A 199 -16.62 -6.25 -17.38
C GLU A 199 -17.47 -5.20 -16.65
N ARG A 200 -18.55 -5.63 -15.98
CA ARG A 200 -19.41 -4.72 -15.21
C ARG A 200 -18.67 -4.08 -14.03
N VAL A 201 -17.87 -4.84 -13.33
CA VAL A 201 -16.99 -4.33 -12.26
C VAL A 201 -16.00 -3.31 -12.81
N GLY A 202 -15.36 -3.61 -13.93
CA GLY A 202 -14.44 -2.70 -14.60
C GLY A 202 -15.09 -1.41 -15.06
N GLU A 203 -16.30 -1.47 -15.60
CA GLU A 203 -17.08 -0.30 -16.02
C GLU A 203 -17.48 0.57 -14.81
N ALA A 204 -17.97 -0.05 -13.74
CA ALA A 204 -18.30 0.66 -12.51
C ALA A 204 -17.08 1.35 -11.89
N LEU A 205 -15.93 0.70 -11.86
CA LEU A 205 -14.68 1.31 -11.38
C LEU A 205 -14.22 2.46 -12.27
N THR A 206 -14.36 2.33 -13.58
CA THR A 206 -14.02 3.41 -14.51
C THR A 206 -14.90 4.63 -14.28
N ASN A 207 -16.20 4.44 -14.06
CA ASN A 207 -17.14 5.52 -13.75
C ASN A 207 -16.80 6.18 -12.41
N LEU A 208 -16.52 5.39 -11.38
CA LEU A 208 -16.08 5.90 -10.08
C LEU A 208 -14.76 6.68 -10.18
N SER A 209 -13.80 6.17 -10.93
CA SER A 209 -12.50 6.82 -11.18
C SER A 209 -12.67 8.23 -11.73
N LYS A 210 -13.50 8.39 -12.73
CA LYS A 210 -13.80 9.69 -13.34
C LYS A 210 -14.54 10.64 -12.39
N ARG A 211 -15.46 10.12 -11.62
CA ARG A 211 -16.30 10.91 -10.71
C ARG A 211 -15.56 11.33 -9.45
N ILE A 212 -14.78 10.44 -8.87
CA ILE A 212 -14.13 10.62 -7.56
C ILE A 212 -12.69 11.12 -7.71
N GLY A 213 -12.04 10.82 -8.83
CA GLY A 213 -10.70 11.33 -9.13
C GLY A 213 -9.56 10.46 -8.59
N PHE A 214 -9.61 9.17 -8.88
CA PHE A 214 -8.48 8.27 -8.67
C PHE A 214 -8.04 7.62 -9.97
N ARG A 215 -6.82 7.09 -10.00
CA ARG A 215 -6.31 6.26 -11.09
C ARG A 215 -6.53 4.79 -10.76
N LEU A 216 -6.86 3.99 -11.77
CA LEU A 216 -6.98 2.54 -11.63
C LEU A 216 -5.64 1.87 -11.92
N ALA A 217 -5.31 0.88 -11.10
CA ALA A 217 -4.20 -0.01 -11.34
C ALA A 217 -4.66 -1.46 -11.34
N PRO A 218 -4.08 -2.33 -12.20
CA PRO A 218 -4.22 -3.75 -12.02
C PRO A 218 -3.56 -4.15 -10.70
N GLY A 219 -4.22 -5.05 -9.97
CA GLY A 219 -3.74 -5.52 -8.69
C GLY A 219 -3.08 -6.90 -8.78
N LEU A 220 -2.86 -7.46 -7.61
CA LEU A 220 -2.32 -8.79 -7.46
C LEU A 220 -3.46 -9.80 -7.48
N SER A 221 -3.37 -10.80 -8.35
CA SER A 221 -4.31 -11.92 -8.37
C SER A 221 -4.25 -12.69 -7.06
N GLU A 222 -5.40 -13.26 -6.65
CA GLU A 222 -5.42 -14.16 -5.50
C GLU A 222 -4.60 -15.41 -5.81
N ARG A 223 -3.54 -15.63 -5.03
CA ARG A 223 -2.63 -16.77 -5.19
C ARG A 223 -2.27 -17.37 -3.85
N VAL A 224 -2.25 -18.68 -3.79
CA VAL A 224 -1.84 -19.43 -2.58
C VAL A 224 -0.41 -19.06 -2.17
N ILE A 225 0.45 -18.75 -3.13
CA ILE A 225 1.86 -18.41 -2.89
C ILE A 225 2.03 -17.28 -1.85
N TYR A 226 1.16 -16.29 -1.82
CA TYR A 226 1.28 -15.20 -0.85
C TYR A 226 1.11 -15.67 0.60
N ARG A 227 0.27 -16.69 0.83
CA ARG A 227 0.09 -17.31 2.14
C ARG A 227 1.28 -18.20 2.52
N GLU A 228 1.89 -18.85 1.53
CA GLU A 228 3.06 -19.70 1.72
C GLU A 228 4.33 -18.89 2.02
N LEU A 229 4.45 -17.70 1.44
CA LEU A 229 5.59 -16.81 1.62
C LEU A 229 5.59 -16.09 2.98
N PHE A 230 4.43 -15.77 3.52
CA PHE A 230 4.31 -14.99 4.76
C PHE A 230 5.05 -15.60 5.95
N PRO A 231 4.95 -16.91 6.27
CA PRO A 231 5.64 -17.51 7.42
C PRO A 231 7.17 -17.41 7.36
N ALA A 232 7.74 -17.37 6.16
CA ALA A 232 9.17 -17.18 5.95
C ALA A 232 9.56 -15.70 5.81
N GLY A 233 8.60 -14.79 5.75
CA GLY A 233 8.86 -13.37 5.49
C GLY A 233 9.40 -13.08 4.10
N LEU A 234 9.16 -13.98 3.15
CA LEU A 234 9.61 -13.86 1.77
C LEU A 234 8.56 -13.18 0.90
N THR A 235 9.01 -12.62 -0.20
CA THR A 235 8.17 -12.11 -1.29
C THR A 235 8.43 -12.88 -2.58
N LEU A 236 7.61 -12.65 -3.59
CA LEU A 236 7.83 -13.20 -4.93
C LEU A 236 9.21 -12.85 -5.50
N LEU A 237 9.77 -11.74 -5.06
CA LEU A 237 11.05 -11.22 -5.54
C LEU A 237 12.25 -11.90 -4.88
N ASP A 238 12.01 -12.72 -3.86
CA ASP A 238 13.02 -13.46 -3.12
C ASP A 238 13.11 -14.94 -3.56
N LEU A 239 12.27 -15.41 -4.48
CA LEU A 239 12.15 -16.83 -4.82
C LEU A 239 13.39 -17.45 -5.49
N THR A 240 14.26 -16.62 -6.04
CA THR A 240 15.53 -17.05 -6.62
C THR A 240 16.66 -17.16 -5.58
N GLU A 241 16.40 -16.76 -4.35
CA GLU A 241 17.37 -16.85 -3.26
C GLU A 241 17.60 -18.29 -2.81
N LYS A 242 18.84 -18.61 -2.47
CA LYS A 242 19.22 -19.94 -1.94
C LYS A 242 18.48 -20.19 -0.61
N GLY A 243 17.87 -21.35 -0.50
CA GLY A 243 17.13 -21.77 0.70
C GLY A 243 15.63 -21.48 0.64
N SER A 244 15.13 -20.82 -0.38
CA SER A 244 13.68 -20.80 -0.64
C SER A 244 13.30 -22.18 -1.17
N ASN A 245 12.50 -22.93 -0.40
CA ASN A 245 12.00 -24.25 -0.81
C ASN A 245 10.80 -24.15 -1.76
N VAL A 246 10.57 -22.99 -2.34
CA VAL A 246 9.45 -22.73 -3.23
C VAL A 246 9.91 -22.93 -4.68
N SER A 247 9.31 -23.87 -5.37
CA SER A 247 9.55 -24.08 -6.79
C SER A 247 9.03 -22.90 -7.60
N PHE A 248 9.87 -22.38 -8.48
CA PHE A 248 9.49 -21.29 -9.36
C PHE A 248 8.61 -21.82 -10.50
N THR A 249 7.35 -21.41 -10.54
CA THR A 249 6.35 -21.85 -11.52
C THR A 249 5.95 -20.72 -12.48
N MET A 250 5.24 -21.07 -13.55
CA MET A 250 4.66 -20.06 -14.46
C MET A 250 3.68 -19.11 -13.76
N SER A 251 2.98 -19.60 -12.74
CA SER A 251 2.13 -18.74 -11.89
C SER A 251 2.95 -17.67 -11.16
N HIS A 252 4.14 -18.00 -10.71
CA HIS A 252 5.05 -17.04 -10.06
C HIS A 252 5.61 -16.02 -11.05
N VAL A 253 5.90 -16.43 -12.28
CA VAL A 253 6.29 -15.51 -13.37
C VAL A 253 5.19 -14.49 -13.62
N ALA A 254 3.94 -14.94 -13.73
CA ALA A 254 2.79 -14.05 -13.92
C ALA A 254 2.61 -13.10 -12.74
N ALA A 255 2.77 -13.58 -11.50
CA ALA A 255 2.67 -12.76 -10.30
C ALA A 255 3.78 -11.68 -10.23
N ARG A 256 5.01 -12.00 -10.62
CA ARG A 256 6.09 -11.01 -10.73
C ARG A 256 5.78 -9.96 -11.79
N GLN A 257 5.19 -10.36 -12.92
CA GLN A 257 4.76 -9.41 -13.94
C GLN A 257 3.67 -8.46 -13.42
N GLU A 258 2.74 -8.93 -12.61
CA GLU A 258 1.75 -8.08 -11.95
C GLU A 258 2.43 -7.01 -11.07
N MET A 259 3.50 -7.35 -10.36
CA MET A 259 4.28 -6.39 -9.58
C MET A 259 4.99 -5.35 -10.44
N ARG A 260 5.55 -5.76 -11.59
CA ARG A 260 6.15 -4.80 -12.54
C ARG A 260 5.10 -3.84 -13.09
N ASP A 261 3.95 -4.37 -13.49
CA ASP A 261 2.84 -3.58 -14.02
C ASP A 261 2.34 -2.55 -12.98
N LEU A 262 2.25 -2.96 -11.71
CA LEU A 262 1.93 -2.05 -10.63
C LEU A 262 2.96 -0.91 -10.52
N LEU A 263 4.24 -1.22 -10.48
CA LEU A 263 5.29 -0.19 -10.40
C LEU A 263 5.27 0.78 -11.58
N ILE A 264 5.01 0.29 -12.79
CA ILE A 264 4.88 1.13 -13.97
C ILE A 264 3.71 2.10 -13.82
N ILE A 265 2.56 1.60 -13.36
CA ILE A 265 1.33 2.41 -13.20
C ILE A 265 1.46 3.41 -12.07
N LEU A 266 2.22 3.13 -11.03
CA LEU A 266 2.47 4.07 -9.94
C LEU A 266 3.13 5.37 -10.43
N GLN A 267 3.83 5.34 -11.56
CA GLN A 267 4.48 6.51 -12.16
C GLN A 267 5.29 7.32 -11.13
N LEU A 268 6.08 6.63 -10.32
CA LEU A 268 6.90 7.26 -9.30
C LEU A 268 8.01 8.09 -9.97
N PRO A 269 8.05 9.42 -9.75
CA PRO A 269 9.05 10.28 -10.40
C PRO A 269 10.50 9.88 -10.11
N GLU A 270 10.72 9.24 -8.97
CA GLU A 270 12.04 8.77 -8.53
C GLU A 270 12.54 7.55 -9.31
N LEU A 271 11.65 6.88 -10.05
CA LEU A 271 11.97 5.72 -10.87
C LEU A 271 12.00 6.01 -12.38
N VAL A 272 11.82 7.27 -12.79
CA VAL A 272 11.87 7.65 -14.20
C VAL A 272 13.24 7.31 -14.78
N GLY A 273 13.26 6.50 -15.85
CA GLY A 273 14.47 6.05 -16.52
C GLY A 273 15.17 4.86 -15.84
N ALA A 274 14.66 4.36 -14.70
CA ALA A 274 15.15 3.15 -14.09
C ALA A 274 14.56 1.91 -14.78
N GLU A 275 15.38 0.90 -15.02
CA GLU A 275 14.91 -0.41 -15.44
C GLU A 275 14.33 -1.15 -14.22
N ILE A 276 13.15 -1.76 -14.41
CA ILE A 276 12.52 -2.58 -13.37
C ILE A 276 13.02 -4.01 -13.55
N GLU A 277 14.16 -4.28 -12.91
CA GLU A 277 14.79 -5.60 -12.92
C GLU A 277 14.54 -6.33 -11.60
N PHE A 278 13.68 -7.34 -11.63
CA PHE A 278 13.56 -8.36 -10.60
C PHE A 278 12.83 -9.62 -11.10
#